data_e2d7ff37f9709b6bc06aba5e7ba070b7
#
_entry.id   e2d7ff37f9709b6bc06aba5e7ba070b7
#
_cell.length_a   1.000
_cell.length_b   1.000
_cell.length_c   1.000
_cell.angle_alpha   90.00
_cell.angle_beta   90.00
_cell.angle_gamma   90.00
#
_symmetry.space_group_name_H-M   'P 1'
#
loop_
_entity.id
_entity.type
_entity.pdbx_description
1 polymer ?
#
loop_
_entity_poly.entity_id
_entity_poly.type
_entity_poly.pdbx_seq_one_letter_code
_entity_poly.pdbx_strand_id
1 'polypeptide(L)'
;MYSPMVSADALLRCDVTYAGSTQVLETLAVNDPYTVPSVDIGGRFWFKAVMVGHAARVDYIKLYAYLDTRTQPLLIQEAIFLPPFKTTSPPTPLTGTQRLYAGPVGRELIYSCTLQGVQP
;
A
#
# COMPACT_ATOMS: atom_id res chain seq x y z
N MET A 1 -17.93 22.18 -25.02
CA MET A 1 -18.03 21.01 -24.17
C MET A 1 -16.87 20.95 -23.21
N TYR A 2 -17.16 20.81 -21.97
CA TYR A 2 -16.15 20.77 -20.97
C TYR A 2 -15.52 19.38 -20.91
N SER A 3 -14.21 19.33 -20.98
CA SER A 3 -13.48 18.10 -20.79
C SER A 3 -13.01 18.06 -19.33
N PRO A 4 -13.43 17.06 -18.56
CA PRO A 4 -12.98 17.03 -17.19
C PRO A 4 -11.48 16.90 -17.12
N MET A 5 -10.88 17.72 -16.28
CA MET A 5 -9.49 17.54 -15.95
C MET A 5 -9.41 16.26 -15.16
N VAL A 6 -8.89 15.25 -15.81
CA VAL A 6 -8.57 14.05 -15.08
C VAL A 6 -7.46 14.41 -14.11
N SER A 7 -7.70 14.20 -12.84
CA SER A 7 -6.66 14.40 -11.87
C SER A 7 -5.47 13.53 -12.26
N ALA A 8 -4.33 14.15 -12.39
CA ALA A 8 -3.10 13.44 -12.68
C ALA A 8 -2.44 12.90 -11.41
N ASP A 9 -3.22 12.71 -10.36
CA ASP A 9 -2.70 12.21 -9.11
C ASP A 9 -2.24 10.77 -9.24
N ALA A 10 -1.11 10.46 -8.64
CA ALA A 10 -0.66 9.09 -8.52
C ALA A 10 -1.59 8.32 -7.60
N LEU A 11 -1.83 7.07 -7.94
CA LEU A 11 -2.68 6.19 -7.13
C LEU A 11 -1.93 4.89 -6.83
N LEU A 12 -1.84 4.59 -5.55
CA LEU A 12 -1.32 3.33 -5.06
C LEU A 12 -2.50 2.48 -4.62
N ARG A 13 -2.63 1.28 -5.20
CA ARG A 13 -3.70 0.36 -4.84
C ARG A 13 -3.10 -0.95 -4.36
N CYS A 14 -3.52 -1.38 -3.18
CA CYS A 14 -3.07 -2.65 -2.60
C CYS A 14 -4.27 -3.56 -2.37
N ASP A 15 -4.17 -4.78 -2.89
CA ASP A 15 -5.13 -5.84 -2.59
C ASP A 15 -4.52 -6.68 -1.47
N VAL A 16 -5.18 -6.72 -0.32
CA VAL A 16 -4.67 -7.39 0.87
C VAL A 16 -5.62 -8.49 1.27
N THR A 17 -5.11 -9.71 1.31
CA THR A 17 -5.92 -10.92 1.51
C THR A 17 -5.52 -11.63 2.80
N TYR A 18 -6.52 -11.97 3.59
CA TYR A 18 -6.35 -12.82 4.75
C TYR A 18 -7.55 -13.76 4.84
N ALA A 19 -7.27 -15.05 5.04
CA ALA A 19 -8.29 -16.08 5.23
C ALA A 19 -9.35 -16.08 4.11
N GLY A 20 -8.90 -15.87 2.86
CA GLY A 20 -9.78 -15.91 1.70
C GLY A 20 -10.56 -14.64 1.44
N SER A 21 -10.40 -13.60 2.27
CA SER A 21 -11.10 -12.33 2.10
C SER A 21 -10.11 -11.25 1.71
N THR A 22 -10.43 -10.50 0.65
CA THR A 22 -9.56 -9.45 0.12
C THR A 22 -10.14 -8.08 0.39
N GLN A 23 -9.31 -7.19 0.93
CA GLN A 23 -9.63 -5.77 1.06
C GLN A 23 -8.80 -4.99 0.06
N VAL A 24 -9.41 -3.98 -0.54
CA VAL A 24 -8.73 -3.09 -1.48
C VAL A 24 -8.47 -1.78 -0.77
N LEU A 25 -7.20 -1.38 -0.73
CA LEU A 25 -6.78 -0.12 -0.12
C LEU A 25 -6.23 0.78 -1.23
N GLU A 26 -6.77 1.99 -1.33
CA GLU A 26 -6.31 2.98 -2.31
C GLU A 26 -5.75 4.17 -1.58
N THR A 27 -4.59 4.66 -2.02
CA THR A 27 -3.84 5.69 -1.33
C THR A 27 -3.35 6.73 -2.33
N LEU A 28 -3.59 7.98 -2.01
CA LEU A 28 -3.01 9.11 -2.74
C LEU A 28 -1.77 9.59 -2.01
N ALA A 29 -0.98 10.42 -2.70
CA ALA A 29 0.22 10.98 -2.10
C ALA A 29 -0.13 11.91 -0.94
N VAL A 30 0.65 11.83 0.13
CA VAL A 30 0.52 12.70 1.30
C VAL A 30 1.83 13.39 1.59
N ASN A 31 1.76 14.54 2.25
CA ASN A 31 2.97 15.27 2.66
C ASN A 31 3.55 14.69 3.95
N ASP A 32 2.69 14.26 4.85
CA ASP A 32 3.10 13.80 6.18
C ASP A 32 2.81 12.30 6.32
N PRO A 33 3.85 11.46 6.32
CA PRO A 33 3.67 10.02 6.44
C PRO A 33 3.07 9.58 7.77
N TYR A 34 3.19 10.40 8.80
CA TYR A 34 2.73 10.02 10.14
C TYR A 34 1.24 10.15 10.32
N THR A 35 0.53 10.72 9.35
CA THR A 35 -0.93 10.85 9.41
C THR A 35 -1.67 9.65 8.85
N VAL A 36 -0.95 8.72 8.22
CA VAL A 36 -1.58 7.57 7.57
C VAL A 36 -1.87 6.49 8.60
N PRO A 37 -3.15 6.09 8.76
CA PRO A 37 -3.47 5.05 9.73
C PRO A 37 -3.20 3.66 9.18
N SER A 38 -2.98 2.71 10.09
CA SER A 38 -3.00 1.30 9.74
C SER A 38 -4.43 0.83 9.58
N VAL A 39 -4.63 -0.17 8.71
CA VAL A 39 -5.94 -0.74 8.42
C VAL A 39 -5.98 -2.16 8.97
N ASP A 40 -7.05 -2.46 9.70
CA ASP A 40 -7.29 -3.79 10.25
C ASP A 40 -7.60 -4.77 9.13
N ILE A 41 -6.88 -5.88 9.10
CA ILE A 41 -7.09 -6.95 8.12
C ILE A 41 -7.55 -8.20 8.87
N GLY A 42 -8.86 -8.37 8.91
CA GLY A 42 -9.49 -9.56 9.46
C GLY A 42 -9.25 -9.79 10.95
N GLY A 43 -8.94 -8.74 11.70
CA GLY A 43 -8.70 -8.85 13.13
C GLY A 43 -7.41 -9.58 13.51
N ARG A 44 -6.54 -9.87 12.55
CA ARG A 44 -5.31 -10.61 12.79
C ARG A 44 -4.06 -9.85 12.36
N PHE A 45 -4.20 -9.02 11.34
CA PHE A 45 -3.10 -8.25 10.79
C PHE A 45 -3.49 -6.78 10.68
N TRP A 46 -2.49 -5.92 10.58
CA TRP A 46 -2.65 -4.52 10.22
C TRP A 46 -1.79 -4.24 9.00
N PHE A 47 -2.29 -3.42 8.11
CA PHE A 47 -1.55 -3.04 6.90
C PHE A 47 -1.57 -1.54 6.75
N LYS A 48 -0.43 -0.96 6.36
CA LYS A 48 -0.33 0.47 6.14
C LYS A 48 0.44 0.72 4.85
N ALA A 49 -0.15 1.50 3.95
CA ALA A 49 0.49 1.91 2.71
C ALA A 49 0.67 3.42 2.77
N VAL A 50 1.92 3.86 2.67
CA VAL A 50 2.28 5.28 2.75
C VAL A 50 2.95 5.67 1.45
N MET A 51 2.36 6.64 0.74
CA MET A 51 2.96 7.22 -0.46
C MET A 51 3.20 8.70 -0.15
N VAL A 52 4.47 9.08 -0.06
CA VAL A 52 4.84 10.46 0.24
C VAL A 52 5.15 11.18 -1.05
N GLY A 53 4.55 12.35 -1.23
CA GLY A 53 4.72 13.14 -2.42
C GLY A 53 3.63 14.19 -2.53
N HIS A 54 3.40 14.65 -3.74
CA HIS A 54 2.37 15.64 -4.00
C HIS A 54 1.77 15.39 -5.38
N ALA A 55 0.45 15.22 -5.41
CA ALA A 55 -0.30 14.97 -6.64
C ALA A 55 0.28 13.75 -7.38
N ALA A 56 0.87 13.94 -8.55
CA ALA A 56 1.43 12.85 -9.35
C ALA A 56 2.92 12.62 -9.10
N ARG A 57 3.53 13.45 -8.25
CA ARG A 57 4.95 13.27 -7.93
C ARG A 57 5.09 12.45 -6.67
N VAL A 58 5.82 11.36 -6.78
CA VAL A 58 6.01 10.43 -5.67
C VAL A 58 7.48 10.46 -5.24
N ASP A 59 7.71 10.77 -3.97
CA ASP A 59 9.05 10.81 -3.41
C ASP A 59 9.51 9.43 -2.95
N TYR A 60 8.61 8.70 -2.29
CA TYR A 60 8.86 7.30 -1.91
C TYR A 60 7.55 6.65 -1.46
N ILE A 61 7.57 5.31 -1.41
CA ILE A 61 6.45 4.52 -0.92
C ILE A 61 6.99 3.58 0.15
N LYS A 62 6.27 3.46 1.25
CA LYS A 62 6.55 2.48 2.30
C LYS A 62 5.31 1.65 2.57
N LEU A 63 5.53 0.36 2.70
CA LEU A 63 4.47 -0.58 3.05
C LEU A 63 4.85 -1.24 4.37
N TYR A 64 3.87 -1.34 5.28
CA TYR A 64 4.07 -1.95 6.58
C TYR A 64 3.02 -3.01 6.80
N ALA A 65 3.44 -4.16 7.26
CA ALA A 65 2.53 -5.21 7.68
C ALA A 65 2.85 -5.58 9.13
N TYR A 66 1.81 -5.68 9.94
CA TYR A 66 1.93 -5.98 11.35
C TYR A 66 1.05 -7.17 11.69
N LEU A 67 1.53 -7.98 12.63
CA LEU A 67 0.70 -8.99 13.27
C LEU A 67 0.04 -8.35 14.49
N ASP A 68 -1.27 -8.52 14.62
CA ASP A 68 -1.99 -8.05 15.80
C ASP A 68 -1.71 -8.99 16.95
N THR A 69 -1.09 -8.47 18.01
CA THR A 69 -0.82 -9.23 19.22
C THR A 69 -1.61 -8.63 20.37
N ARG A 70 -1.60 -9.32 21.51
CA ARG A 70 -2.35 -8.86 22.67
C ARG A 70 -1.90 -7.52 23.20
N THR A 71 -0.61 -7.23 23.09
CA THR A 71 -0.04 -6.04 23.73
C THR A 71 0.12 -4.90 22.74
N GLN A 72 0.57 -5.20 21.54
CA GLN A 72 0.81 -4.18 20.53
C GLN A 72 1.01 -4.83 19.16
N PRO A 73 0.83 -4.08 18.07
CA PRO A 73 1.15 -4.60 16.75
C PRO A 73 2.63 -4.94 16.65
N LEU A 74 2.92 -6.09 16.07
CA LEU A 74 4.28 -6.55 15.84
C LEU A 74 4.59 -6.38 14.36
N LEU A 75 5.57 -5.54 14.05
CA LEU A 75 5.99 -5.32 12.67
C LEU A 75 6.62 -6.60 12.12
N ILE A 76 6.05 -7.12 11.02
CA ILE A 76 6.56 -8.32 10.38
C ILE A 76 7.20 -8.03 9.03
N GLN A 77 6.87 -6.90 8.40
CA GLN A 77 7.55 -6.48 7.18
C GLN A 77 7.48 -4.97 7.04
N GLU A 78 8.57 -4.38 6.63
CA GLU A 78 8.63 -3.02 6.14
C GLU A 78 9.33 -3.05 4.80
N ALA A 79 8.68 -2.47 3.78
CA ALA A 79 9.25 -2.39 2.44
C ALA A 79 9.27 -0.94 1.99
N ILE A 80 10.36 -0.52 1.37
CA ILE A 80 10.50 0.84 0.85
C ILE A 80 10.77 0.78 -0.65
N PHE A 81 10.13 1.69 -1.38
CA PHE A 81 10.27 1.81 -2.83
C PHE A 81 10.66 3.24 -3.16
N LEU A 82 11.75 3.39 -3.87
CA LEU A 82 12.34 4.69 -4.23
C LEU A 82 12.23 4.93 -5.73
N PRO A 83 12.21 6.22 -6.15
CA PRO A 83 12.23 6.53 -7.58
C PRO A 83 13.49 5.97 -8.25
N PRO A 84 13.43 5.75 -9.56
CA PRO A 84 12.36 6.10 -10.47
C PRO A 84 11.22 5.08 -10.47
N PHE A 85 10.01 5.58 -10.67
CA PHE A 85 8.82 4.76 -10.84
C PHE A 85 8.39 4.77 -12.30
N LYS A 86 7.65 3.74 -12.71
CA LYS A 86 7.07 3.73 -14.05
C LYS A 86 6.00 4.80 -14.15
N THR A 87 6.03 5.55 -15.26
CA THR A 87 5.17 6.71 -15.46
C THR A 87 4.07 6.39 -16.46
N THR A 88 3.28 5.37 -16.17
CA THR A 88 2.21 4.93 -17.06
C THR A 88 0.84 5.27 -16.49
N SER A 89 -0.13 5.52 -17.39
CA SER A 89 -1.52 5.69 -16.98
C SER A 89 -2.11 4.40 -16.44
N PRO A 90 -1.96 3.26 -17.13
CA PRO A 90 -2.49 2.01 -16.58
C PRO A 90 -1.72 1.60 -15.34
N PRO A 91 -2.38 0.89 -14.43
CA PRO A 91 -1.68 0.37 -13.26
C PRO A 91 -0.56 -0.58 -13.65
N THR A 92 0.58 -0.46 -12.97
CA THR A 92 1.71 -1.37 -13.14
C THR A 92 2.04 -2.01 -11.79
N PRO A 93 2.50 -3.27 -11.78
CA PRO A 93 2.88 -3.90 -10.53
C PRO A 93 4.01 -3.14 -9.83
N LEU A 94 3.84 -2.91 -8.53
CA LEU A 94 4.89 -2.33 -7.69
C LEU A 94 5.60 -3.40 -6.91
N THR A 95 4.85 -4.34 -6.32
CA THR A 95 5.40 -5.33 -5.40
C THR A 95 5.39 -6.75 -5.97
N GLY A 96 4.49 -7.04 -6.92
CA GLY A 96 4.11 -8.42 -7.18
C GLY A 96 3.37 -8.99 -5.98
N THR A 97 3.11 -10.29 -5.99
CA THR A 97 2.43 -10.95 -4.88
C THR A 97 3.42 -11.22 -3.76
N GLN A 98 3.10 -10.73 -2.57
CA GLN A 98 3.89 -10.91 -1.36
C GLN A 98 3.13 -11.82 -0.40
N ARG A 99 3.84 -12.78 0.18
CA ARG A 99 3.26 -13.72 1.15
C ARG A 99 4.05 -13.62 2.44
N LEU A 100 3.36 -13.26 3.52
CA LEU A 100 3.99 -13.06 4.82
C LEU A 100 3.39 -14.07 5.80
N TYR A 101 4.20 -15.01 6.23
CA TYR A 101 3.76 -16.04 7.15
C TYR A 101 4.12 -15.66 8.57
N ALA A 102 3.10 -15.56 9.43
CA ALA A 102 3.30 -15.31 10.85
C ALA A 102 3.35 -16.65 11.57
N GLY A 103 4.56 -17.19 11.76
CA GLY A 103 4.77 -18.51 12.32
C GLY A 103 4.11 -18.77 13.67
N PRO A 104 4.19 -17.80 14.63
CA PRO A 104 3.60 -18.02 15.96
C PRO A 104 2.11 -18.33 15.94
N VAL A 105 1.37 -17.84 14.95
CA VAL A 105 -0.06 -18.06 14.85
C VAL A 105 -0.46 -18.92 13.66
N GLY A 106 0.51 -19.33 12.84
CA GLY A 106 0.25 -20.16 11.65
C GLY A 106 -0.66 -19.50 10.64
N ARG A 107 -0.54 -18.19 10.47
CA ARG A 107 -1.39 -17.41 9.56
C ARG A 107 -0.55 -16.73 8.50
N GLU A 108 -1.15 -16.52 7.34
CA GLU A 108 -0.48 -15.89 6.22
C GLU A 108 -1.26 -14.68 5.74
N LEU A 109 -0.55 -13.57 5.52
CA LEU A 109 -1.07 -12.39 4.88
C LEU A 109 -0.53 -12.34 3.47
N ILE A 110 -1.40 -12.08 2.50
CA ILE A 110 -1.00 -11.97 1.10
C ILE A 110 -1.37 -10.59 0.61
N TYR A 111 -0.46 -9.91 -0.06
CA TYR A 111 -0.80 -8.62 -0.65
C TYR A 111 -0.08 -8.41 -1.96
N SER A 112 -0.65 -7.55 -2.80
CA SER A 112 -0.02 -7.06 -4.00
C SER A 112 -0.45 -5.63 -4.23
N CYS A 113 0.48 -4.78 -4.64
CA CYS A 113 0.21 -3.38 -4.88
C CYS A 113 0.54 -3.00 -6.30
N THR A 114 -0.26 -2.10 -6.87
CA THR A 114 -0.03 -1.51 -8.18
C THR A 114 0.07 0.00 -8.04
N LEU A 115 0.74 0.62 -8.98
CA LEU A 115 0.96 2.07 -9.01
C LEU A 115 0.62 2.60 -10.38
N GLN A 116 -0.05 3.76 -10.42
CA GLN A 116 -0.41 4.41 -11.69
C GLN A 116 -0.34 5.92 -11.54
N GLY A 117 -0.22 6.60 -12.67
CA GLY A 117 -0.35 8.04 -12.72
C GLY A 117 0.84 8.83 -12.18
N VAL A 118 2.00 8.20 -12.03
CA VAL A 118 3.19 8.90 -11.55
C VAL A 118 3.78 9.74 -12.68
N GLN A 119 4.13 11.00 -12.38
CA GLN A 119 4.83 11.87 -13.31
C GLN A 119 6.32 11.58 -13.31
N PRO A 120 6.96 11.80 -14.47
CA PRO A 120 8.41 11.66 -14.57
C PRO A 120 9.16 12.62 -13.64
#